data_c1b3d049b23d979f2efa71fa2822569f
#
_entry.id   c1b3d049b23d979f2efa71fa2822569f
#
_cell.length_a   1.000
_cell.length_b   1.000
_cell.length_c   1.000
_cell.angle_alpha   90.00
_cell.angle_beta   90.00
_cell.angle_gamma   90.00
#
_symmetry.space_group_name_H-M   'P 1'
#
loop_
_entity.id
_entity.type
_entity.pdbx_description
1 polymer ?
#
loop_
_entity_poly.entity_id
_entity_poly.type
_entity_poly.pdbx_seq_one_letter_code
_entity_poly.pdbx_strand_id
1 'polypeptide(L)'
;MKAVLFDLDGTLVTTRAEYRYRVVGRALRDLRRHADQAAIDAFWFGADRDAIIRTHFDVAPSSFWPAFARYDRPGQRARCTTVFHDIGALAKLRKLGIKLGVVTNAPLHIALAELALLGGGAFGAVVVADAERNIRPKPSPDGILACLDALAVRADRAWFVGNAAEDIEAARAACVAEVHVERDEQPLHPGVRPPLHTIDNLHALLDLVGH
;
A
#
# COMPACT_ATOMS: atom_id res chain seq x y z
N MET A 1 1.37 11.69 20.12
CA MET A 1 1.22 11.41 18.68
C MET A 1 0.46 12.56 18.00
N LYS A 2 0.86 12.93 16.74
CA LYS A 2 0.22 14.05 16.00
C LYS A 2 -0.31 13.61 14.63
N ALA A 3 0.28 12.59 14.03
CA ALA A 3 -0.18 12.03 12.76
C ALA A 3 -0.05 10.52 12.71
N VAL A 4 -0.92 9.88 11.93
CA VAL A 4 -0.79 8.51 11.48
C VAL A 4 -0.90 8.50 9.97
N LEU A 5 0.13 7.99 9.32
CA LEU A 5 0.21 7.80 7.88
C LEU A 5 -0.08 6.34 7.57
N PHE A 6 -0.74 6.07 6.47
CA PHE A 6 -1.15 4.72 6.07
C PHE A 6 -0.66 4.42 4.66
N ASP A 7 -0.27 3.19 4.43
CA ASP A 7 -0.36 2.60 3.11
C ASP A 7 -1.84 2.42 2.71
N LEU A 8 -2.12 2.15 1.45
CA LEU A 8 -3.48 2.06 0.91
C LEU A 8 -3.91 0.62 0.63
N ASP A 9 -3.32 0.00 -0.41
CA ASP A 9 -3.71 -1.32 -0.92
C ASP A 9 -3.10 -2.44 -0.06
N GLY A 10 -3.94 -3.24 0.56
CA GLY A 10 -3.54 -4.24 1.56
C GLY A 10 -3.58 -3.71 3.00
N THR A 11 -3.71 -2.40 3.21
CA THR A 11 -3.75 -1.76 4.53
C THR A 11 -5.15 -1.22 4.86
N LEU A 12 -5.68 -0.34 4.02
CA LEU A 12 -7.00 0.28 4.17
C LEU A 12 -8.06 -0.36 3.27
N VAL A 13 -7.64 -0.85 2.12
CA VAL A 13 -8.48 -1.55 1.15
C VAL A 13 -7.82 -2.85 0.72
N THR A 14 -8.63 -3.81 0.25
CA THR A 14 -8.13 -5.06 -0.35
C THR A 14 -8.83 -5.36 -1.65
N THR A 15 -8.09 -5.86 -2.63
CA THR A 15 -8.61 -6.28 -3.94
C THR A 15 -8.72 -7.79 -3.98
N ARG A 16 -9.91 -8.31 -4.31
CA ARG A 16 -10.19 -9.76 -4.36
C ARG A 16 -9.18 -10.52 -5.19
N ALA A 17 -8.82 -11.70 -4.73
CA ALA A 17 -7.84 -12.59 -5.38
C ALA A 17 -8.19 -12.89 -6.83
N GLU A 18 -9.48 -13.12 -7.14
CA GLU A 18 -9.94 -13.41 -8.50
C GLU A 18 -9.65 -12.27 -9.48
N TYR A 19 -9.61 -11.02 -8.99
CA TYR A 19 -9.27 -9.88 -9.83
C TYR A 19 -7.81 -9.96 -10.25
N ARG A 20 -6.88 -10.13 -9.32
CA ARG A 20 -5.45 -10.17 -9.62
C ARG A 20 -5.09 -11.35 -10.52
N TYR A 21 -5.67 -12.53 -10.26
CA TYR A 21 -5.46 -13.70 -11.13
C TYR A 21 -5.98 -13.48 -12.54
N ARG A 22 -7.14 -12.84 -12.68
CA ARG A 22 -7.72 -12.52 -13.98
C ARG A 22 -6.89 -11.50 -14.76
N VAL A 23 -6.46 -10.41 -14.11
CA VAL A 23 -5.75 -9.31 -14.76
C VAL A 23 -4.35 -9.76 -15.18
N VAL A 24 -3.58 -10.32 -14.26
CA VAL A 24 -2.21 -10.82 -14.53
C VAL A 24 -2.27 -11.97 -15.54
N GLY A 25 -3.19 -12.92 -15.34
CA GLY A 25 -3.32 -14.05 -16.27
C GLY A 25 -3.73 -13.64 -17.68
N ARG A 26 -4.50 -12.56 -17.87
CA ARG A 26 -4.79 -12.02 -19.21
C ARG A 26 -3.58 -11.35 -19.83
N ALA A 27 -2.85 -10.53 -19.06
CA ALA A 27 -1.63 -9.89 -19.52
C ALA A 27 -0.58 -10.92 -19.96
N LEU A 28 -0.40 -11.99 -19.17
CA LEU A 28 0.53 -13.06 -19.52
C LEU A 28 0.10 -13.83 -20.77
N ARG A 29 -1.20 -14.13 -20.94
CA ARG A 29 -1.70 -14.78 -22.15
C ARG A 29 -1.44 -13.98 -23.41
N ASP A 30 -1.59 -12.65 -23.38
CA ASP A 30 -1.23 -11.77 -24.51
C ASP A 30 0.25 -11.91 -24.89
N LEU A 31 1.09 -12.20 -23.90
CA LEU A 31 2.54 -12.40 -24.05
C LEU A 31 2.92 -13.88 -24.28
N ARG A 32 1.93 -14.75 -24.46
CA ARG A 32 2.10 -16.22 -24.62
C ARG A 32 2.84 -16.86 -23.44
N ARG A 33 2.52 -16.40 -22.24
CA ARG A 33 3.05 -16.89 -20.96
C ARG A 33 1.92 -17.32 -20.02
N HIS A 34 2.30 -18.09 -19.02
CA HIS A 34 1.43 -18.52 -17.93
C HIS A 34 2.19 -18.42 -16.61
N ALA A 35 1.47 -18.22 -15.52
CA ALA A 35 1.98 -18.31 -14.17
C ALA A 35 0.91 -18.97 -13.29
N ASP A 36 1.34 -19.65 -12.25
CA ASP A 36 0.46 -20.17 -11.20
C ASP A 36 0.01 -19.04 -10.25
N GLN A 37 -0.89 -19.37 -9.33
CA GLN A 37 -1.41 -18.41 -8.39
C GLN A 37 -0.31 -17.88 -7.45
N ALA A 38 0.63 -18.72 -7.02
CA ALA A 38 1.71 -18.33 -6.14
C ALA A 38 2.62 -17.27 -6.77
N ALA A 39 2.98 -17.45 -8.05
CA ALA A 39 3.76 -16.46 -8.79
C ALA A 39 3.00 -15.14 -9.00
N ILE A 40 1.67 -15.21 -9.22
CA ILE A 40 0.83 -14.02 -9.33
C ILE A 40 0.72 -13.30 -7.99
N ASP A 41 0.57 -14.01 -6.90
CA ASP A 41 0.54 -13.43 -5.56
C ASP A 41 1.90 -12.80 -5.20
N ALA A 42 3.00 -13.46 -5.53
CA ALA A 42 4.34 -12.89 -5.37
C ALA A 42 4.49 -11.57 -6.14
N PHE A 43 3.99 -11.49 -7.37
CA PHE A 43 3.98 -10.24 -8.15
C PHE A 43 3.06 -9.17 -7.54
N TRP A 44 1.87 -9.57 -7.09
CA TRP A 44 0.88 -8.61 -6.59
C TRP A 44 1.32 -7.93 -5.31
N PHE A 45 1.93 -8.70 -4.41
CA PHE A 45 2.35 -8.26 -3.09
C PHE A 45 3.86 -7.94 -2.98
N GLY A 46 4.64 -8.24 -4.00
CA GLY A 46 6.08 -8.05 -3.96
C GLY A 46 6.51 -6.59 -4.21
N ALA A 47 7.58 -6.18 -3.53
CA ALA A 47 8.17 -4.86 -3.65
C ALA A 47 8.88 -4.65 -5.00
N ASP A 48 9.75 -5.60 -5.38
CA ASP A 48 10.47 -5.55 -6.66
C ASP A 48 9.70 -6.33 -7.74
N ARG A 49 8.60 -5.73 -8.20
CA ARG A 49 7.76 -6.33 -9.24
C ARG A 49 8.49 -6.57 -10.54
N ASP A 50 9.44 -5.73 -10.89
CA ASP A 50 10.23 -5.90 -12.11
C ASP A 50 11.13 -7.13 -12.05
N ALA A 51 11.75 -7.40 -10.90
CA ALA A 51 12.51 -8.64 -10.69
C ALA A 51 11.58 -9.86 -10.76
N ILE A 52 10.41 -9.80 -10.12
CA ILE A 52 9.42 -10.88 -10.13
C ILE A 52 8.91 -11.16 -11.55
N ILE A 53 8.62 -10.13 -12.34
CA ILE A 53 8.23 -10.29 -13.74
C ILE A 53 9.30 -11.06 -14.54
N ARG A 54 10.58 -10.72 -14.34
CA ARG A 54 11.68 -11.41 -15.02
C ARG A 54 11.83 -12.86 -14.56
N THR A 55 11.78 -13.11 -13.27
CA THR A 55 12.12 -14.42 -12.67
C THR A 55 10.95 -15.39 -12.65
N HIS A 56 9.71 -14.93 -12.41
CA HIS A 56 8.54 -15.79 -12.29
C HIS A 56 7.70 -15.85 -13.57
N PHE A 57 7.70 -14.79 -14.37
CA PHE A 57 6.91 -14.76 -15.62
C PHE A 57 7.73 -14.97 -16.87
N ASP A 58 9.07 -14.93 -16.76
CA ASP A 58 9.98 -15.01 -17.92
C ASP A 58 9.61 -14.00 -19.02
N VAL A 59 9.38 -12.74 -18.62
CA VAL A 59 8.98 -11.62 -19.50
C VAL A 59 9.79 -10.38 -19.16
N ALA A 60 10.11 -9.59 -20.17
CA ALA A 60 10.66 -8.26 -19.94
C ALA A 60 9.60 -7.32 -19.33
N PRO A 61 9.90 -6.58 -18.25
CA PRO A 61 8.96 -5.61 -17.65
C PRO A 61 8.39 -4.61 -18.66
N SER A 62 9.21 -4.15 -19.61
CA SER A 62 8.78 -3.25 -20.68
C SER A 62 7.68 -3.81 -21.58
N SER A 63 7.57 -5.14 -21.69
CA SER A 63 6.49 -5.82 -22.40
C SER A 63 5.29 -6.10 -21.49
N PHE A 64 5.56 -6.43 -20.23
CA PHE A 64 4.51 -6.80 -19.28
C PHE A 64 3.62 -5.61 -18.87
N TRP A 65 4.22 -4.48 -18.49
CA TRP A 65 3.44 -3.35 -17.98
C TRP A 65 2.41 -2.80 -18.97
N PRO A 66 2.70 -2.63 -20.28
CA PRO A 66 1.66 -2.24 -21.25
C PRO A 66 0.55 -3.28 -21.42
N ALA A 67 0.87 -4.58 -21.32
CA ALA A 67 -0.13 -5.65 -21.37
C ALA A 67 -1.01 -5.65 -20.10
N PHE A 68 -0.40 -5.49 -18.93
CA PHE A 68 -1.08 -5.40 -17.64
C PHE A 68 -2.04 -4.21 -17.59
N ALA A 69 -1.59 -3.02 -17.98
CA ALA A 69 -2.39 -1.79 -17.98
C ALA A 69 -3.66 -1.87 -18.84
N ARG A 70 -3.70 -2.74 -19.85
CA ARG A 70 -4.94 -2.97 -20.63
C ARG A 70 -6.06 -3.58 -19.81
N TYR A 71 -5.73 -4.34 -18.78
CA TYR A 71 -6.66 -5.11 -17.97
C TYR A 71 -6.86 -4.54 -16.57
N ASP A 72 -5.83 -3.93 -15.97
CA ASP A 72 -5.92 -3.26 -14.67
C ASP A 72 -6.49 -1.84 -14.83
N ARG A 73 -7.81 -1.77 -14.90
CA ARG A 73 -8.53 -0.51 -15.12
C ARG A 73 -9.21 -0.04 -13.84
N PRO A 74 -9.14 1.28 -13.50
CA PRO A 74 -9.66 1.81 -12.24
C PRO A 74 -11.09 1.39 -11.93
N GLY A 75 -12.00 1.54 -12.89
CA GLY A 75 -13.41 1.20 -12.68
C GLY A 75 -13.68 -0.30 -12.50
N GLN A 76 -12.82 -1.18 -13.07
CA GLN A 76 -12.92 -2.63 -12.85
C GLN A 76 -12.29 -3.03 -11.52
N ARG A 77 -11.14 -2.43 -11.18
CA ARG A 77 -10.46 -2.67 -9.92
C ARG A 77 -11.34 -2.23 -8.75
N ALA A 78 -11.89 -1.02 -8.77
CA ALA A 78 -12.76 -0.51 -7.73
C ALA A 78 -13.99 -1.41 -7.43
N ARG A 79 -14.55 -2.09 -8.43
CA ARG A 79 -15.65 -3.05 -8.23
C ARG A 79 -15.20 -4.35 -7.52
N CYS A 80 -13.92 -4.64 -7.53
CA CYS A 80 -13.32 -5.82 -6.91
C CYS A 80 -12.53 -5.47 -5.65
N THR A 81 -12.46 -4.19 -5.30
CA THR A 81 -11.80 -3.68 -4.10
C THR A 81 -12.84 -3.39 -3.03
N THR A 82 -12.54 -3.74 -1.80
CA THR A 82 -13.37 -3.49 -0.63
C THR A 82 -12.54 -2.81 0.46
N VAL A 83 -13.22 -2.04 1.29
CA VAL A 83 -12.63 -1.42 2.47
C VAL A 83 -12.55 -2.45 3.59
N PHE A 84 -11.47 -2.48 4.36
CA PHE A 84 -11.39 -3.34 5.53
C PHE A 84 -12.41 -2.93 6.58
N HIS A 85 -12.93 -3.91 7.33
CA HIS A 85 -14.01 -3.72 8.31
C HIS A 85 -13.64 -2.79 9.48
N ASP A 86 -12.35 -2.62 9.75
CA ASP A 86 -11.79 -1.85 10.84
C ASP A 86 -11.50 -0.37 10.49
N ILE A 87 -11.87 0.06 9.28
CA ILE A 87 -11.65 1.43 8.79
C ILE A 87 -12.30 2.51 9.70
N GLY A 88 -13.29 2.13 10.50
CA GLY A 88 -13.90 3.01 11.47
C GLY A 88 -12.91 3.62 12.50
N ALA A 89 -11.74 3.01 12.67
CA ALA A 89 -10.65 3.53 13.49
C ALA A 89 -10.18 4.92 13.02
N LEU A 90 -10.18 5.20 11.72
CA LEU A 90 -9.76 6.50 11.16
C LEU A 90 -10.61 7.65 11.69
N ALA A 91 -11.92 7.47 11.76
CA ALA A 91 -12.82 8.49 12.30
C ALA A 91 -12.56 8.75 13.79
N LYS A 92 -12.21 7.71 14.57
CA LYS A 92 -11.87 7.83 15.99
C LYS A 92 -10.53 8.54 16.17
N LEU A 93 -9.49 8.21 15.39
CA LEU A 93 -8.20 8.91 15.39
C LEU A 93 -8.36 10.41 15.10
N ARG A 94 -9.18 10.76 14.10
CA ARG A 94 -9.48 12.16 13.78
C ARG A 94 -10.16 12.90 14.94
N LYS A 95 -11.10 12.25 15.64
CA LYS A 95 -11.74 12.84 16.83
C LYS A 95 -10.75 13.12 17.96
N LEU A 96 -9.65 12.36 18.05
CA LEU A 96 -8.54 12.61 18.96
C LEU A 96 -7.58 13.71 18.48
N GLY A 97 -7.88 14.37 17.35
CA GLY A 97 -7.05 15.43 16.78
C GLY A 97 -5.81 14.91 16.02
N ILE A 98 -5.75 13.60 15.72
CA ILE A 98 -4.67 13.00 14.94
C ILE A 98 -4.87 13.32 13.45
N LYS A 99 -3.85 13.88 12.81
CA LYS A 99 -3.84 14.09 11.36
C LYS A 99 -3.62 12.75 10.65
N LEU A 100 -4.35 12.52 9.56
CA LEU A 100 -4.22 11.29 8.78
C LEU A 100 -3.62 11.60 7.40
N GLY A 101 -2.72 10.73 6.95
CA GLY A 101 -2.13 10.79 5.61
C GLY A 101 -2.15 9.42 4.93
N VAL A 102 -2.01 9.41 3.61
CA VAL A 102 -1.83 8.19 2.81
C VAL A 102 -0.56 8.33 1.97
N VAL A 103 0.22 7.24 1.93
CA VAL A 103 1.40 7.11 1.07
C VAL A 103 1.32 5.76 0.35
N THR A 104 1.21 5.77 -0.97
CA THR A 104 1.01 4.56 -1.75
C THR A 104 1.93 4.47 -2.97
N ASN A 105 2.31 3.23 -3.34
CA ASN A 105 3.00 2.91 -4.58
C ASN A 105 2.03 2.63 -5.75
N ALA A 106 0.71 2.63 -5.50
CA ALA A 106 -0.27 2.44 -6.56
C ALA A 106 -0.25 3.63 -7.54
N PRO A 107 -0.44 3.42 -8.85
CA PRO A 107 -0.59 4.51 -9.81
C PRO A 107 -1.72 5.47 -9.41
N LEU A 108 -1.56 6.76 -9.68
CA LEU A 108 -2.49 7.82 -9.26
C LEU A 108 -3.97 7.49 -9.58
N HIS A 109 -4.24 7.00 -10.78
CA HIS A 109 -5.60 6.68 -11.21
C HIS A 109 -6.23 5.50 -10.45
N ILE A 110 -5.42 4.57 -9.96
CA ILE A 110 -5.84 3.47 -9.08
C ILE A 110 -6.05 4.01 -7.66
N ALA A 111 -5.07 4.73 -7.12
CA ALA A 111 -5.15 5.32 -5.78
C ALA A 111 -6.40 6.21 -5.62
N LEU A 112 -6.73 7.03 -6.62
CA LEU A 112 -7.95 7.86 -6.59
C LEU A 112 -9.23 7.02 -6.55
N ALA A 113 -9.28 5.91 -7.31
CA ALA A 113 -10.44 5.02 -7.32
C ALA A 113 -10.61 4.29 -5.97
N GLU A 114 -9.52 3.88 -5.34
CA GLU A 114 -9.51 3.21 -4.04
C GLU A 114 -9.83 4.19 -2.89
N LEU A 115 -9.27 5.41 -2.91
CA LEU A 115 -9.57 6.46 -1.94
C LEU A 115 -11.06 6.88 -1.97
N ALA A 116 -11.70 6.84 -3.14
CA ALA A 116 -13.12 7.13 -3.26
C ALA A 116 -13.99 6.15 -2.46
N LEU A 117 -13.54 4.90 -2.25
CA LEU A 117 -14.23 3.90 -1.43
C LEU A 117 -14.20 4.24 0.07
N LEU A 118 -13.19 5.02 0.51
CA LEU A 118 -13.02 5.40 1.92
C LEU A 118 -13.87 6.61 2.33
N GLY A 119 -14.63 7.19 1.41
CA GLY A 119 -15.38 8.41 1.65
C GLY A 119 -14.47 9.64 1.72
N GLY A 120 -14.58 10.57 0.78
CA GLY A 120 -13.66 11.70 0.65
C GLY A 120 -13.50 12.55 1.93
N GLY A 121 -12.32 13.17 2.09
CA GLY A 121 -12.03 14.13 3.18
C GLY A 121 -11.52 13.52 4.49
N ALA A 122 -11.20 12.22 4.52
CA ALA A 122 -10.61 11.59 5.71
C ALA A 122 -9.14 11.98 5.94
N PHE A 123 -8.39 12.23 4.88
CA PHE A 123 -6.95 12.44 4.90
C PHE A 123 -6.58 13.90 4.64
N GLY A 124 -5.65 14.42 5.45
CA GLY A 124 -5.09 15.77 5.29
C GLY A 124 -4.01 15.82 4.20
N ALA A 125 -3.41 14.68 3.85
CA ALA A 125 -2.45 14.55 2.76
C ALA A 125 -2.57 13.17 2.10
N VAL A 126 -2.35 13.12 0.79
CA VAL A 126 -2.25 11.89 0.00
C VAL A 126 -1.04 12.02 -0.91
N VAL A 127 -0.11 11.08 -0.80
CA VAL A 127 1.11 11.03 -1.61
C VAL A 127 1.15 9.71 -2.38
N VAL A 128 1.31 9.84 -3.68
CA VAL A 128 1.49 8.71 -4.60
C VAL A 128 2.94 8.73 -5.08
N ALA A 129 3.59 7.57 -5.16
CA ALA A 129 4.91 7.45 -5.76
C ALA A 129 4.85 7.93 -7.22
N ASP A 130 5.70 8.88 -7.58
CA ASP A 130 5.68 9.57 -8.87
C ASP A 130 7.08 10.02 -9.25
N ALA A 131 7.65 9.40 -10.28
CA ALA A 131 8.98 9.72 -10.75
C ALA A 131 9.08 11.16 -11.30
N GLU A 132 8.01 11.72 -11.87
CA GLU A 132 7.99 13.09 -12.39
C GLU A 132 8.07 14.12 -11.25
N ARG A 133 7.61 13.75 -10.05
CA ARG A 133 7.70 14.56 -8.83
C ARG A 133 8.90 14.20 -7.95
N ASN A 134 9.81 13.36 -8.41
CA ASN A 134 10.94 12.83 -7.64
C ASN A 134 10.52 12.09 -6.35
N ILE A 135 9.35 11.49 -6.33
CA ILE A 135 8.88 10.66 -5.22
C ILE A 135 9.08 9.20 -5.61
N ARG A 136 10.18 8.63 -5.14
CA ARG A 136 10.48 7.21 -5.36
C ARG A 136 9.50 6.35 -4.58
N PRO A 137 9.13 5.17 -5.11
CA PRO A 137 8.25 4.24 -4.41
C PRO A 137 8.90 3.72 -3.11
N LYS A 138 8.09 3.30 -2.15
CA LYS A 138 8.54 2.52 -1.00
C LYS A 138 9.31 1.29 -1.52
N PRO A 139 10.44 0.93 -0.90
CA PRO A 139 10.91 1.29 0.45
C PRO A 139 11.66 2.64 0.57
N SER A 140 11.66 3.51 -0.46
CA SER A 140 12.18 4.87 -0.29
C SER A 140 11.35 5.66 0.74
N PRO A 141 11.97 6.51 1.58
CA PRO A 141 11.26 7.37 2.53
C PRO A 141 10.55 8.56 1.89
N ASP A 142 10.77 8.82 0.59
CA ASP A 142 10.37 10.06 -0.07
C ASP A 142 8.89 10.39 0.10
N GLY A 143 8.01 9.41 -0.09
CA GLY A 143 6.57 9.60 0.05
C GLY A 143 6.14 9.91 1.48
N ILE A 144 6.76 9.26 2.47
CA ILE A 144 6.50 9.50 3.89
C ILE A 144 6.92 10.90 4.28
N LEU A 145 8.13 11.31 3.88
CA LEU A 145 8.66 12.66 4.17
C LEU A 145 7.80 13.75 3.51
N ALA A 146 7.41 13.57 2.26
CA ALA A 146 6.51 14.49 1.56
C ALA A 146 5.13 14.58 2.24
N CYS A 147 4.59 13.46 2.74
CA CYS A 147 3.32 13.44 3.44
C CYS A 147 3.41 14.16 4.80
N LEU A 148 4.50 13.97 5.54
CA LEU A 148 4.76 14.66 6.81
C LEU A 148 4.89 16.18 6.61
N ASP A 149 5.59 16.60 5.56
CA ASP A 149 5.71 18.02 5.20
C ASP A 149 4.35 18.64 4.90
N ALA A 150 3.56 17.99 4.05
CA ALA A 150 2.19 18.43 3.73
C ALA A 150 1.27 18.52 4.96
N LEU A 151 1.47 17.65 5.95
CA LEU A 151 0.73 17.68 7.21
C LEU A 151 1.33 18.64 8.24
N ALA A 152 2.50 19.21 8.00
CA ALA A 152 3.28 19.98 8.96
C ALA A 152 3.46 19.22 10.29
N VAL A 153 3.97 17.97 10.22
CA VAL A 153 4.23 17.09 11.36
C VAL A 153 5.65 16.55 11.27
N ARG A 154 6.36 16.53 12.41
CA ARG A 154 7.69 15.96 12.53
C ARG A 154 7.64 14.43 12.55
N ALA A 155 8.67 13.78 12.03
CA ALA A 155 8.78 12.31 11.96
C ALA A 155 8.63 11.65 13.36
N ASP A 156 9.26 12.22 14.40
CA ASP A 156 9.20 11.73 15.79
C ASP A 156 7.80 11.84 16.44
N ARG A 157 6.84 12.45 15.76
CA ARG A 157 5.44 12.63 16.18
C ARG A 157 4.45 11.93 15.28
N ALA A 158 4.94 11.04 14.42
CA ALA A 158 4.11 10.31 13.46
C ALA A 158 4.36 8.81 13.54
N TRP A 159 3.37 8.04 13.13
CA TRP A 159 3.47 6.62 12.81
C TRP A 159 3.17 6.39 11.35
N PHE A 160 3.80 5.34 10.80
CA PHE A 160 3.44 4.80 9.50
C PHE A 160 2.89 3.39 9.68
N VAL A 161 1.68 3.15 9.18
CA VAL A 161 0.97 1.88 9.27
C VAL A 161 0.91 1.26 7.88
N GLY A 162 1.40 0.04 7.75
CA GLY A 162 1.36 -0.71 6.50
C GLY A 162 1.37 -2.21 6.73
N ASN A 163 1.13 -2.98 5.68
CA ASN A 163 1.06 -4.44 5.74
C ASN A 163 2.26 -5.13 5.08
N ALA A 164 3.12 -4.39 4.37
CA ALA A 164 4.22 -4.94 3.59
C ALA A 164 5.60 -4.61 4.19
N ALA A 165 6.62 -5.39 3.81
CA ALA A 165 8.00 -5.15 4.23
C ALA A 165 8.50 -3.76 3.79
N GLU A 166 8.15 -3.33 2.59
CA GLU A 166 8.51 -2.02 2.04
C GLU A 166 7.94 -0.84 2.85
N ASP A 167 6.81 -1.04 3.53
CA ASP A 167 6.21 -0.06 4.43
C ASP A 167 7.08 0.16 5.66
N ILE A 168 7.51 -0.95 6.26
CA ILE A 168 8.38 -0.95 7.44
C ILE A 168 9.74 -0.31 7.12
N GLU A 169 10.32 -0.70 5.98
CA GLU A 169 11.62 -0.18 5.53
C GLU A 169 11.55 1.32 5.22
N ALA A 170 10.48 1.77 4.53
CA ALA A 170 10.27 3.19 4.23
C ALA A 170 10.08 4.02 5.50
N ALA A 171 9.32 3.52 6.49
CA ALA A 171 9.11 4.19 7.76
C ALA A 171 10.41 4.35 8.53
N ARG A 172 11.24 3.29 8.61
CA ARG A 172 12.56 3.33 9.24
C ARG A 172 13.47 4.34 8.56
N ALA A 173 13.52 4.30 7.22
CA ALA A 173 14.34 5.24 6.44
C ALA A 173 13.88 6.70 6.62
N ALA A 174 12.61 6.95 6.90
CA ALA A 174 12.04 8.25 7.22
C ALA A 174 12.19 8.63 8.71
N CYS A 175 12.77 7.77 9.56
CA CYS A 175 12.82 7.95 11.02
C CYS A 175 11.42 8.09 11.65
N VAL A 176 10.42 7.40 11.09
CA VAL A 176 9.04 7.32 11.58
C VAL A 176 8.84 5.95 12.25
N ALA A 177 8.14 5.91 13.36
CA ALA A 177 7.81 4.66 14.02
C ALA A 177 6.88 3.83 13.12
N GLU A 178 7.29 2.59 12.87
CA GLU A 178 6.56 1.67 12.02
C GLU A 178 5.55 0.83 12.81
N VAL A 179 4.38 0.66 12.24
CA VAL A 179 3.31 -0.22 12.74
C VAL A 179 2.93 -1.17 11.61
N HIS A 180 3.16 -2.46 11.81
CA HIS A 180 2.67 -3.48 10.90
C HIS A 180 1.25 -3.87 11.26
N VAL A 181 0.35 -3.80 10.28
CA VAL A 181 -1.00 -4.37 10.41
C VAL A 181 -1.03 -5.73 9.73
N GLU A 182 -1.31 -6.78 10.49
CA GLU A 182 -1.46 -8.14 9.95
C GLU A 182 -2.75 -8.22 9.11
N ARG A 183 -2.58 -8.73 7.89
CA ARG A 183 -3.67 -9.02 6.97
C ARG A 183 -3.50 -10.45 6.45
N ASP A 184 -4.55 -11.24 6.48
CA ASP A 184 -4.52 -12.68 6.19
C ASP A 184 -3.87 -13.04 4.86
N GLU A 185 -4.00 -12.15 3.86
CA GLU A 185 -3.49 -12.42 2.51
C GLU A 185 -1.98 -12.17 2.33
N GLN A 186 -1.33 -11.46 3.26
CA GLN A 186 0.07 -11.05 3.11
C GLN A 186 0.83 -11.06 4.45
N PRO A 187 1.25 -12.25 4.94
CA PRO A 187 2.12 -12.31 6.11
C PRO A 187 3.49 -11.70 5.80
N LEU A 188 4.10 -11.06 6.78
CA LEU A 188 5.49 -10.61 6.65
C LEU A 188 6.43 -11.79 6.42
N HIS A 189 7.35 -11.61 5.47
CA HIS A 189 8.36 -12.63 5.21
C HIS A 189 9.30 -12.80 6.43
N PRO A 190 9.67 -14.04 6.80
CA PRO A 190 10.50 -14.31 7.99
C PRO A 190 11.85 -13.58 8.06
N GLY A 191 12.36 -13.10 6.93
CA GLY A 191 13.61 -12.31 6.86
C GLY A 191 13.46 -10.82 7.16
N VAL A 192 12.24 -10.31 7.34
CA VAL A 192 12.03 -8.90 7.67
C VAL A 192 12.35 -8.66 9.14
N ARG A 193 13.17 -7.64 9.43
CA ARG A 193 13.42 -7.23 10.82
C ARG A 193 12.09 -6.88 11.48
N PRO A 194 11.78 -7.40 12.69
CA PRO A 194 10.51 -7.16 13.37
C PRO A 194 10.15 -5.67 13.44
N PRO A 195 8.90 -5.28 13.15
CA PRO A 195 8.44 -3.91 13.29
C PRO A 195 8.39 -3.48 14.76
N LEU A 196 8.34 -2.17 15.03
CA LEU A 196 8.21 -1.64 16.38
C LEU A 196 6.90 -2.07 17.03
N HIS A 197 5.82 -2.05 16.27
CA HIS A 197 4.50 -2.54 16.68
C HIS A 197 3.90 -3.44 15.61
N THR A 198 3.20 -4.49 16.06
CA THR A 198 2.34 -5.32 15.21
C THR A 198 0.92 -5.27 15.78
N ILE A 199 -0.06 -5.06 14.91
CA ILE A 199 -1.47 -5.02 15.25
C ILE A 199 -2.26 -5.94 14.33
N ASP A 200 -3.33 -6.53 14.82
CA ASP A 200 -4.24 -7.39 14.06
C ASP A 200 -5.40 -6.61 13.40
N ASN A 201 -5.64 -5.39 13.89
CA ASN A 201 -6.65 -4.49 13.32
C ASN A 201 -6.32 -3.02 13.64
N LEU A 202 -6.91 -2.09 12.86
CA LEU A 202 -6.64 -0.65 13.01
C LEU A 202 -7.19 -0.05 14.31
N HIS A 203 -8.14 -0.71 14.99
CA HIS A 203 -8.65 -0.19 16.27
C HIS A 203 -7.59 -0.23 17.37
N ALA A 204 -6.63 -1.17 17.30
CA ALA A 204 -5.51 -1.24 18.23
C ALA A 204 -4.62 0.03 18.22
N LEU A 205 -4.65 0.82 17.12
CA LEU A 205 -3.97 2.11 17.08
C LEU A 205 -4.48 3.09 18.16
N LEU A 206 -5.75 2.98 18.55
CA LEU A 206 -6.34 3.88 19.56
C LEU A 206 -5.71 3.68 20.94
N ASP A 207 -5.39 2.43 21.28
CA ASP A 207 -4.72 2.09 22.52
C ASP A 207 -3.27 2.58 22.52
N LEU A 208 -2.59 2.42 21.36
CA LEU A 208 -1.22 2.87 21.19
C LEU A 208 -1.08 4.41 21.23
N VAL A 209 -2.05 5.19 20.71
CA VAL A 209 -1.98 6.67 20.73
C VAL A 209 -2.41 7.29 22.03
N GLY A 210 -3.10 6.53 22.91
CA GLY A 210 -3.59 6.99 24.22
C GLY A 210 -2.52 6.95 25.31
N HIS A 211 -1.39 6.34 25.03
CA HIS A 211 -0.21 6.28 25.90
C HIS A 211 0.90 7.21 25.36
#